data_aedf8de585c531248fe48b287438dd64
#
_entry.id   aedf8de585c531248fe48b287438dd64
#
_cell.length_a   1.000
_cell.length_b   1.000
_cell.length_c   1.000
_cell.angle_alpha   90.00
_cell.angle_beta   90.00
_cell.angle_gamma   90.00
#
_symmetry.space_group_name_H-M   'P 1'
#
loop_
_entity.id
_entity.type
_entity.pdbx_description
1 polymer ?
#
loop_
_entity_poly.entity_id
_entity_poly.type
_entity_poly.pdbx_seq_one_letter_code
_entity_poly.pdbx_strand_id
1 'polypeptide(L)'
;MSRTTAIDIDPASDIDDLPATSQPVQFIKRGTPQFMRVTLALFSAGLATFALLYCVQPILPVLSHEFGVSPASSSVSLSISTGMLAIGLLFTGPLSDAIGRKQVMVTALMLASVCTLLSTMMTSWHGILVMRALIGLSLSGVAAVGMTYLSEEIHPSFVAFSMGLYISGNSIGGMSGRLLSGVFTDFFSWRIALAVIGCFALASALMFWKILPESRHFRPTSLRPKTLFINFRLHWRDKGLPRLFLTGFLLMGSFVTLFNYIGYRLMLSPWHLSQALVGLLSVAYLTGTWSSPKAGAMTARYGRGPVMLFFTSVMLIGLLLTLFSSLWLIFAGMLLFSAGFFAAHSVASSWIGPRARRAKGQASSLYLFSYYLGSSIAGTLGGVFWHSYGWNGVGGFIALMLCAALLVGGSLHKRLR
;
A
#
# COMPACT_ATOMS: atom_id res chain seq x y z
N MET A 1 7.45 80.13 6.04
CA MET A 1 8.79 79.69 6.47
C MET A 1 8.61 78.44 7.36
N SER A 2 8.71 77.27 6.80
CA SER A 2 8.71 76.03 7.55
C SER A 2 9.86 75.18 7.03
N ARG A 3 10.83 74.92 7.88
CA ARG A 3 12.03 74.13 7.59
C ARG A 3 11.67 72.62 7.63
N THR A 4 11.79 71.97 6.52
CA THR A 4 11.76 70.52 6.43
C THR A 4 13.17 70.00 6.76
N THR A 5 13.32 69.31 7.89
CA THR A 5 14.50 68.56 8.24
C THR A 5 14.51 67.25 7.50
N ALA A 6 15.40 67.07 6.56
CA ALA A 6 15.68 65.76 5.92
C ALA A 6 16.39 64.89 6.96
N ILE A 7 15.84 63.68 7.17
CA ILE A 7 16.49 62.60 7.92
C ILE A 7 17.37 61.87 6.91
N ASP A 8 18.68 61.99 7.07
CA ASP A 8 19.68 61.20 6.37
C ASP A 8 19.64 59.78 6.92
N ILE A 9 19.10 58.87 6.11
CA ILE A 9 19.16 57.42 6.38
C ILE A 9 20.42 56.91 5.69
N ASP A 10 21.42 56.55 6.44
CA ASP A 10 22.65 55.88 5.96
C ASP A 10 22.29 54.43 5.53
N PRO A 11 22.37 54.05 4.24
CA PRO A 11 21.99 52.73 3.80
C PRO A 11 23.02 51.60 4.06
N ALA A 12 24.08 51.90 4.84
CA ALA A 12 25.16 50.95 5.04
C ALA A 12 25.22 50.29 6.42
N SER A 13 24.32 50.65 7.38
CA SER A 13 24.43 50.18 8.77
C SER A 13 23.48 49.06 9.19
N ASP A 14 22.55 48.57 8.34
CA ASP A 14 21.54 47.59 8.73
C ASP A 14 21.68 46.22 8.04
N ILE A 15 22.84 45.91 7.45
CA ILE A 15 23.02 44.59 6.75
C ILE A 15 23.71 43.55 7.65
N ASP A 16 24.29 43.94 8.81
CA ASP A 16 25.10 43.00 9.63
C ASP A 16 24.34 42.33 10.80
N ASP A 17 23.05 42.57 11.03
CA ASP A 17 22.29 41.99 12.14
C ASP A 17 21.24 40.93 11.70
N LEU A 18 21.45 40.24 10.59
CA LEU A 18 20.72 38.99 10.36
C LEU A 18 21.42 37.87 11.12
N PRO A 19 20.73 37.13 12.02
CA PRO A 19 21.36 36.01 12.71
C PRO A 19 21.73 34.94 11.68
N ALA A 20 23.02 34.93 11.30
CA ALA A 20 23.66 33.90 10.49
C ALA A 20 23.78 32.61 11.31
N THR A 21 22.71 31.82 11.47
CA THR A 21 22.78 30.43 11.91
C THR A 21 21.62 29.60 11.33
N SER A 22 21.44 29.60 10.02
CA SER A 22 20.88 28.42 9.40
C SER A 22 22.05 27.45 9.16
N GLN A 23 22.30 26.55 10.12
CA GLN A 23 23.19 25.42 9.84
C GLN A 23 22.76 24.77 8.52
N PRO A 24 23.69 24.45 7.59
CA PRO A 24 23.35 23.85 6.34
C PRO A 24 22.56 22.57 6.59
N VAL A 25 21.39 22.44 5.97
CA VAL A 25 20.51 21.28 6.07
C VAL A 25 21.31 20.04 5.68
N GLN A 26 21.74 19.24 6.67
CA GLN A 26 22.55 18.05 6.44
C GLN A 26 21.65 16.85 6.12
N PHE A 27 21.31 16.68 4.83
CA PHE A 27 20.64 15.47 4.35
C PHE A 27 21.55 14.23 4.47
N ILE A 28 20.93 13.08 4.73
CA ILE A 28 21.61 11.78 4.74
C ILE A 28 22.01 11.42 3.29
N LYS A 29 23.30 11.24 3.05
CA LYS A 29 23.87 10.93 1.73
C LYS A 29 24.16 9.44 1.58
N ARG A 30 24.05 8.92 0.36
CA ARG A 30 24.41 7.55 0.03
C ARG A 30 25.89 7.29 0.37
N GLY A 31 26.20 6.09 0.86
CA GLY A 31 27.54 5.71 1.31
C GLY A 31 27.83 6.02 2.79
N THR A 32 26.94 6.69 3.49
CA THR A 32 27.07 6.92 4.95
C THR A 32 26.46 5.77 5.76
N PRO A 33 26.98 5.47 6.97
CA PRO A 33 26.37 4.50 7.87
C PRO A 33 24.90 4.83 8.20
N GLN A 34 24.56 6.11 8.28
CA GLN A 34 23.18 6.55 8.52
C GLN A 34 22.26 6.18 7.34
N PHE A 35 22.72 6.32 6.10
CA PHE A 35 21.95 5.91 4.92
C PHE A 35 21.62 4.41 4.96
N MET A 36 22.60 3.58 5.30
CA MET A 36 22.40 2.14 5.43
C MET A 36 21.39 1.82 6.53
N ARG A 37 21.49 2.47 7.69
CA ARG A 37 20.54 2.29 8.81
C ARG A 37 19.12 2.66 8.42
N VAL A 38 18.90 3.82 7.80
CA VAL A 38 17.58 4.27 7.36
C VAL A 38 17.01 3.31 6.32
N THR A 39 17.81 2.94 5.33
CA THR A 39 17.38 2.05 4.26
C THR A 39 17.00 0.67 4.77
N LEU A 40 17.83 0.06 5.64
CA LEU A 40 17.57 -1.24 6.24
C LEU A 40 16.34 -1.20 7.16
N ALA A 41 16.22 -0.16 7.98
CA ALA A 41 15.09 0.02 8.88
C ALA A 41 13.76 0.10 8.10
N LEU A 42 13.68 0.96 7.09
CA LEU A 42 12.46 1.15 6.31
C LEU A 42 12.15 -0.03 5.39
N PHE A 43 13.17 -0.67 4.80
CA PHE A 43 12.97 -1.93 4.07
C PHE A 43 12.34 -2.99 4.97
N SER A 44 12.90 -3.19 6.17
CA SER A 44 12.40 -4.16 7.15
C SER A 44 10.98 -3.80 7.65
N ALA A 45 10.71 -2.51 7.89
CA ALA A 45 9.39 -2.05 8.29
C ALA A 45 8.34 -2.27 7.18
N GLY A 46 8.70 -2.01 5.93
CA GLY A 46 7.86 -2.29 4.77
C GLY A 46 7.56 -3.77 4.61
N LEU A 47 8.60 -4.61 4.75
CA LEU A 47 8.50 -6.07 4.71
C LEU A 47 7.55 -6.57 5.81
N ALA A 48 7.75 -6.15 7.05
CA ALA A 48 6.89 -6.54 8.19
C ALA A 48 5.44 -6.05 8.01
N THR A 49 5.25 -4.81 7.57
CA THR A 49 3.93 -4.22 7.34
C THR A 49 3.09 -5.05 6.38
N PHE A 50 3.65 -5.40 5.23
CA PHE A 50 2.91 -6.14 4.20
C PHE A 50 2.80 -7.62 4.52
N ALA A 51 3.76 -8.20 5.23
CA ALA A 51 3.64 -9.56 5.75
C ALA A 51 2.48 -9.65 6.76
N LEU A 52 2.40 -8.75 7.74
CA LEU A 52 1.31 -8.70 8.72
C LEU A 52 -0.06 -8.45 8.08
N LEU A 53 -0.12 -7.58 7.08
CA LEU A 53 -1.37 -7.22 6.43
C LEU A 53 -1.97 -8.40 5.67
N TYR A 54 -1.14 -9.11 4.91
CA TYR A 54 -1.59 -10.08 3.91
C TYR A 54 -1.41 -11.56 4.30
N CYS A 55 -0.81 -11.87 5.45
CA CYS A 55 -0.58 -13.26 5.88
C CYS A 55 -1.87 -14.10 5.99
N VAL A 56 -3.02 -13.49 6.23
CA VAL A 56 -4.30 -14.21 6.32
C VAL A 56 -4.87 -14.62 4.96
N GLN A 57 -4.42 -14.01 3.86
CA GLN A 57 -5.04 -14.20 2.56
C GLN A 57 -5.01 -15.67 2.08
N PRO A 58 -3.89 -16.39 2.09
CA PRO A 58 -3.88 -17.78 1.66
C PRO A 58 -4.64 -18.72 2.61
N ILE A 59 -4.77 -18.36 3.88
CA ILE A 59 -5.42 -19.19 4.90
C ILE A 59 -6.92 -18.90 5.08
N LEU A 60 -7.51 -18.05 4.25
CA LEU A 60 -8.95 -17.77 4.30
C LEU A 60 -9.82 -19.03 4.25
N PRO A 61 -9.51 -20.06 3.41
CA PRO A 61 -10.27 -21.31 3.42
C PRO A 61 -10.19 -22.05 4.76
N VAL A 62 -9.02 -22.06 5.40
CA VAL A 62 -8.81 -22.71 6.71
C VAL A 62 -9.59 -21.99 7.79
N LEU A 63 -9.55 -20.64 7.82
CA LEU A 63 -10.35 -19.84 8.76
C LEU A 63 -11.85 -20.03 8.55
N SER A 64 -12.28 -20.12 7.28
CA SER A 64 -13.69 -20.39 6.93
C SER A 64 -14.17 -21.70 7.54
N HIS A 65 -13.37 -22.76 7.41
CA HIS A 65 -13.68 -24.06 7.95
C HIS A 65 -13.66 -24.08 9.50
N GLU A 66 -12.61 -23.53 10.12
CA GLU A 66 -12.45 -23.57 11.59
C GLU A 66 -13.52 -22.80 12.34
N PHE A 67 -13.89 -21.64 11.84
CA PHE A 67 -14.91 -20.78 12.49
C PHE A 67 -16.33 -20.98 11.95
N GLY A 68 -16.54 -21.89 10.99
CA GLY A 68 -17.85 -22.15 10.41
C GLY A 68 -18.46 -20.95 9.69
N VAL A 69 -17.62 -20.10 9.08
CA VAL A 69 -18.06 -18.88 8.40
C VAL A 69 -17.97 -19.03 6.87
N SER A 70 -18.80 -18.28 6.16
CA SER A 70 -18.77 -18.28 4.68
C SER A 70 -17.44 -17.72 4.13
N PRO A 71 -17.06 -18.05 2.88
CA PRO A 71 -15.90 -17.44 2.23
C PRO A 71 -15.93 -15.92 2.20
N ALA A 72 -17.12 -15.31 2.02
CA ALA A 72 -17.31 -13.86 2.12
C ALA A 72 -16.98 -13.35 3.52
N SER A 73 -17.51 -14.01 4.56
CA SER A 73 -17.22 -13.64 5.95
C SER A 73 -15.74 -13.84 6.31
N SER A 74 -15.12 -14.94 5.84
CA SER A 74 -13.70 -15.18 6.06
C SER A 74 -12.83 -14.07 5.44
N SER A 75 -13.17 -13.60 4.23
CA SER A 75 -12.46 -12.52 3.57
C SER A 75 -12.52 -11.18 4.33
N VAL A 76 -13.52 -11.01 5.22
CA VAL A 76 -13.61 -9.82 6.09
C VAL A 76 -12.37 -9.70 6.99
N SER A 77 -11.72 -10.81 7.35
CA SER A 77 -10.48 -10.75 8.14
C SER A 77 -9.35 -9.97 7.45
N LEU A 78 -9.27 -10.01 6.13
CA LEU A 78 -8.38 -9.15 5.35
C LEU A 78 -9.01 -7.78 5.08
N SER A 79 -10.27 -7.76 4.67
CA SER A 79 -10.97 -6.54 4.26
C SER A 79 -11.09 -5.53 5.38
N ILE A 80 -11.33 -5.96 6.62
CA ILE A 80 -11.38 -5.05 7.77
C ILE A 80 -10.01 -4.41 8.04
N SER A 81 -8.92 -5.17 7.85
CA SER A 81 -7.57 -4.63 8.00
C SER A 81 -7.26 -3.58 6.93
N THR A 82 -7.56 -3.87 5.67
CA THR A 82 -7.31 -2.93 4.56
C THR A 82 -8.25 -1.72 4.63
N GLY A 83 -9.48 -1.90 5.07
CA GLY A 83 -10.43 -0.82 5.31
C GLY A 83 -10.00 0.11 6.44
N MET A 84 -9.58 -0.45 7.59
CA MET A 84 -9.08 0.33 8.71
C MET A 84 -7.74 1.01 8.40
N LEU A 85 -6.89 0.36 7.61
CA LEU A 85 -5.67 0.99 7.08
C LEU A 85 -6.04 2.19 6.19
N ALA A 86 -7.01 2.04 5.29
CA ALA A 86 -7.48 3.13 4.45
C ALA A 86 -7.95 4.33 5.29
N ILE A 87 -8.79 4.09 6.28
CA ILE A 87 -9.27 5.13 7.20
C ILE A 87 -8.10 5.77 7.94
N GLY A 88 -7.19 4.95 8.48
CA GLY A 88 -6.01 5.42 9.19
C GLY A 88 -5.12 6.34 8.35
N LEU A 89 -4.96 6.08 7.04
CA LEU A 89 -4.16 6.92 6.14
C LEU A 89 -4.62 8.38 6.09
N LEU A 90 -5.88 8.66 6.39
CA LEU A 90 -6.42 10.02 6.41
C LEU A 90 -5.95 10.82 7.64
N PHE A 91 -5.59 10.13 8.72
CA PHE A 91 -5.27 10.74 10.02
C PHE A 91 -3.80 10.58 10.43
N THR A 92 -3.15 9.49 10.06
CA THR A 92 -1.79 9.18 10.53
C THR A 92 -0.72 10.10 9.97
N GLY A 93 -0.88 10.62 8.75
CA GLY A 93 -0.01 11.66 8.20
C GLY A 93 0.00 12.90 9.09
N PRO A 94 -1.14 13.58 9.25
CA PRO A 94 -1.28 14.70 10.18
C PRO A 94 -0.85 14.38 11.62
N LEU A 95 -1.17 13.20 12.15
CA LEU A 95 -0.73 12.78 13.48
C LEU A 95 0.79 12.75 13.58
N SER A 96 1.47 12.22 12.56
CA SER A 96 2.93 12.19 12.52
C SER A 96 3.55 13.58 12.38
N ASP A 97 2.83 14.54 11.78
CA ASP A 97 3.23 15.95 11.74
C ASP A 97 3.17 16.62 13.12
N ALA A 98 2.38 16.09 14.04
CA ALA A 98 2.25 16.62 15.40
C ALA A 98 3.21 15.97 16.41
N ILE A 99 3.34 14.65 16.39
CA ILE A 99 4.05 13.90 17.44
C ILE A 99 5.41 13.31 17.01
N GLY A 100 5.72 13.35 15.72
CA GLY A 100 6.99 12.88 15.17
C GLY A 100 6.90 11.63 14.30
N ARG A 101 7.73 11.59 13.26
CA ARG A 101 7.73 10.52 12.25
C ARG A 101 8.08 9.15 12.83
N LYS A 102 9.24 9.08 13.50
CA LYS A 102 9.75 7.83 14.07
C LYS A 102 8.81 7.24 15.11
N GLN A 103 8.29 8.08 16.01
CA GLN A 103 7.40 7.64 17.09
C GLN A 103 6.14 6.98 16.55
N VAL A 104 5.48 7.61 15.54
CA VAL A 104 4.29 7.05 14.91
C VAL A 104 4.59 5.71 14.24
N MET A 105 5.67 5.62 13.46
CA MET A 105 6.03 4.38 12.76
C MET A 105 6.39 3.24 13.72
N VAL A 106 7.17 3.53 14.76
CA VAL A 106 7.57 2.53 15.77
C VAL A 106 6.35 2.00 16.52
N THR A 107 5.51 2.90 17.05
CA THR A 107 4.27 2.51 17.76
C THR A 107 3.35 1.71 16.86
N ALA A 108 3.19 2.13 15.62
CA ALA A 108 2.37 1.45 14.63
C ALA A 108 2.83 0.01 14.39
N LEU A 109 4.13 -0.20 14.16
CA LEU A 109 4.67 -1.53 13.87
C LEU A 109 4.66 -2.44 15.11
N MET A 110 4.98 -1.90 16.29
CA MET A 110 4.89 -2.61 17.56
C MET A 110 3.47 -3.08 17.85
N LEU A 111 2.49 -2.17 17.76
CA LEU A 111 1.09 -2.49 18.05
C LEU A 111 0.54 -3.52 17.06
N ALA A 112 0.83 -3.38 15.76
CA ALA A 112 0.40 -4.34 14.77
C ALA A 112 1.00 -5.75 15.02
N SER A 113 2.28 -5.83 15.39
CA SER A 113 2.95 -7.08 15.70
C SER A 113 2.33 -7.75 16.94
N VAL A 114 2.10 -6.98 18.00
CA VAL A 114 1.46 -7.48 19.24
C VAL A 114 0.03 -7.94 18.95
N CYS A 115 -0.77 -7.18 18.23
CA CYS A 115 -2.13 -7.58 17.85
C CYS A 115 -2.14 -8.87 17.00
N THR A 116 -1.12 -9.06 16.14
CA THR A 116 -0.99 -10.30 15.37
C THR A 116 -0.70 -11.50 16.29
N LEU A 117 0.18 -11.34 17.27
CA LEU A 117 0.44 -12.37 18.26
C LEU A 117 -0.80 -12.67 19.12
N LEU A 118 -1.52 -11.63 19.56
CA LEU A 118 -2.76 -11.80 20.32
C LEU A 118 -3.85 -12.49 19.48
N SER A 119 -3.89 -12.28 18.17
CA SER A 119 -4.88 -12.93 17.30
C SER A 119 -4.76 -14.45 17.31
N THR A 120 -3.56 -15.00 17.59
CA THR A 120 -3.34 -16.46 17.69
C THR A 120 -4.04 -17.08 18.90
N MET A 121 -4.37 -16.28 19.91
CA MET A 121 -5.06 -16.71 21.12
C MET A 121 -6.58 -16.57 21.04
N MET A 122 -7.09 -15.96 19.98
CA MET A 122 -8.53 -15.73 19.80
C MET A 122 -9.26 -17.04 19.48
N THR A 123 -10.34 -17.29 20.20
CA THR A 123 -11.22 -18.45 20.01
C THR A 123 -12.51 -18.11 19.30
N SER A 124 -12.84 -16.82 19.16
CA SER A 124 -14.04 -16.34 18.48
C SER A 124 -13.68 -15.61 17.19
N TRP A 125 -14.55 -15.72 16.19
CA TRP A 125 -14.41 -14.99 14.92
C TRP A 125 -14.37 -13.48 15.12
N HIS A 126 -15.22 -12.94 16.00
CA HIS A 126 -15.24 -11.51 16.33
C HIS A 126 -13.93 -11.03 16.95
N GLY A 127 -13.28 -11.85 17.79
CA GLY A 127 -11.96 -11.55 18.35
C GLY A 127 -10.89 -11.43 17.26
N ILE A 128 -10.91 -12.34 16.27
CA ILE A 128 -10.04 -12.24 15.09
C ILE A 128 -10.26 -10.93 14.35
N LEU A 129 -11.54 -10.57 14.08
CA LEU A 129 -11.87 -9.35 13.36
C LEU A 129 -11.41 -8.08 14.08
N VAL A 130 -11.58 -8.03 15.41
CA VAL A 130 -11.09 -6.89 16.22
C VAL A 130 -9.57 -6.76 16.12
N MET A 131 -8.84 -7.87 16.29
CA MET A 131 -7.37 -7.84 16.15
C MET A 131 -6.98 -7.39 14.73
N ARG A 132 -7.63 -7.90 13.70
CA ARG A 132 -7.37 -7.52 12.30
C ARG A 132 -7.67 -6.04 12.03
N ALA A 133 -8.74 -5.49 12.63
CA ALA A 133 -9.05 -4.06 12.55
C ALA A 133 -7.94 -3.20 13.18
N LEU A 134 -7.48 -3.57 14.37
CA LEU A 134 -6.39 -2.88 15.07
C LEU A 134 -5.07 -2.98 14.29
N ILE A 135 -4.76 -4.14 13.71
CA ILE A 135 -3.57 -4.31 12.85
C ILE A 135 -3.64 -3.33 11.67
N GLY A 136 -4.76 -3.29 10.95
CA GLY A 136 -4.90 -2.40 9.80
C GLY A 136 -4.75 -0.92 10.17
N LEU A 137 -5.44 -0.48 11.22
CA LEU A 137 -5.35 0.89 11.72
C LEU A 137 -3.92 1.25 12.12
N SER A 138 -3.24 0.35 12.83
CA SER A 138 -1.85 0.56 13.25
C SER A 138 -0.91 0.67 12.05
N LEU A 139 -0.99 -0.26 11.09
CA LEU A 139 -0.10 -0.28 9.92
C LEU A 139 -0.21 0.96 9.04
N SER A 140 -1.31 1.71 9.11
CA SER A 140 -1.44 3.01 8.42
C SER A 140 -0.35 4.00 8.83
N GLY A 141 0.16 3.92 10.07
CA GLY A 141 1.23 4.77 10.57
C GLY A 141 2.57 4.54 9.85
N VAL A 142 2.86 3.31 9.42
CA VAL A 142 4.06 3.03 8.62
C VAL A 142 3.84 3.42 7.16
N ALA A 143 2.70 3.03 6.59
CA ALA A 143 2.40 3.25 5.17
C ALA A 143 2.33 4.74 4.80
N ALA A 144 1.73 5.58 5.66
CA ALA A 144 1.62 7.01 5.43
C ALA A 144 2.94 7.77 5.66
N VAL A 145 3.72 7.35 6.67
CA VAL A 145 4.82 8.16 7.21
C VAL A 145 6.17 7.76 6.62
N GLY A 146 6.36 6.49 6.24
CA GLY A 146 7.66 6.00 5.76
C GLY A 146 8.20 6.76 4.55
N MET A 147 7.35 7.03 3.55
CA MET A 147 7.77 7.81 2.37
C MET A 147 8.04 9.28 2.71
N THR A 148 7.28 9.85 3.65
CA THR A 148 7.49 11.23 4.12
C THR A 148 8.83 11.35 4.82
N TYR A 149 9.14 10.43 5.74
CA TYR A 149 10.44 10.38 6.41
C TYR A 149 11.61 10.32 5.41
N LEU A 150 11.51 9.44 4.40
CA LEU A 150 12.54 9.35 3.36
C LEU A 150 12.73 10.66 2.59
N SER A 151 11.64 11.34 2.23
CA SER A 151 11.70 12.59 1.47
C SER A 151 12.25 13.76 2.30
N GLU A 152 12.09 13.72 3.62
CA GLU A 152 12.58 14.77 4.53
C GLU A 152 14.05 14.57 4.93
N GLU A 153 14.51 13.33 5.11
CA GLU A 153 15.83 13.03 5.69
C GLU A 153 16.90 12.66 4.66
N ILE A 154 16.50 12.07 3.52
CA ILE A 154 17.44 11.62 2.49
C ILE A 154 17.72 12.75 1.49
N HIS A 155 18.98 12.88 1.06
CA HIS A 155 19.36 13.85 0.05
C HIS A 155 18.54 13.67 -1.23
N PRO A 156 18.00 14.73 -1.85
CA PRO A 156 17.08 14.66 -2.99
C PRO A 156 17.52 13.74 -4.13
N SER A 157 18.83 13.67 -4.42
CA SER A 157 19.41 12.79 -5.46
C SER A 157 19.22 11.29 -5.17
N PHE A 158 18.97 10.88 -3.92
CA PHE A 158 18.89 9.48 -3.51
C PHE A 158 17.52 9.08 -2.96
N VAL A 159 16.56 10.02 -2.85
CA VAL A 159 15.20 9.75 -2.35
C VAL A 159 14.50 8.69 -3.19
N ALA A 160 14.56 8.80 -4.52
CA ALA A 160 13.92 7.83 -5.42
C ALA A 160 14.47 6.40 -5.22
N PHE A 161 15.79 6.27 -5.06
CA PHE A 161 16.42 4.97 -4.79
C PHE A 161 15.97 4.39 -3.44
N SER A 162 15.95 5.19 -2.38
CA SER A 162 15.53 4.76 -1.05
C SER A 162 14.05 4.40 -0.99
N MET A 163 13.19 5.15 -1.69
CA MET A 163 11.77 4.79 -1.86
C MET A 163 11.60 3.48 -2.62
N GLY A 164 12.39 3.25 -3.66
CA GLY A 164 12.39 1.98 -4.39
C GLY A 164 12.72 0.80 -3.48
N LEU A 165 13.71 0.93 -2.60
CA LEU A 165 14.07 -0.11 -1.63
C LEU A 165 12.94 -0.34 -0.60
N TYR A 166 12.31 0.71 -0.08
CA TYR A 166 11.16 0.59 0.81
C TYR A 166 9.99 -0.16 0.13
N ILE A 167 9.66 0.21 -1.10
CA ILE A 167 8.61 -0.46 -1.90
C ILE A 167 8.98 -1.92 -2.20
N SER A 168 10.26 -2.21 -2.44
CA SER A 168 10.73 -3.58 -2.58
C SER A 168 10.51 -4.40 -1.30
N GLY A 169 10.77 -3.79 -0.13
CA GLY A 169 10.42 -4.37 1.17
C GLY A 169 8.94 -4.72 1.25
N ASN A 170 8.06 -3.80 0.85
CA ASN A 170 6.61 -4.03 0.83
C ASN A 170 6.23 -5.24 -0.07
N SER A 171 6.79 -5.31 -1.26
CA SER A 171 6.49 -6.38 -2.22
C SER A 171 6.97 -7.74 -1.72
N ILE A 172 8.22 -7.81 -1.23
CA ILE A 172 8.80 -9.04 -0.66
C ILE A 172 8.02 -9.44 0.60
N GLY A 173 7.64 -8.49 1.45
CA GLY A 173 6.84 -8.73 2.64
C GLY A 173 5.47 -9.32 2.31
N GLY A 174 4.78 -8.73 1.33
CA GLY A 174 3.49 -9.22 0.87
C GLY A 174 3.57 -10.65 0.28
N MET A 175 4.62 -10.97 -0.46
CA MET A 175 4.87 -12.31 -0.98
C MET A 175 5.26 -13.28 0.13
N SER A 176 6.28 -12.94 0.94
CA SER A 176 6.81 -13.84 1.96
C SER A 176 5.80 -14.11 3.08
N GLY A 177 5.02 -13.11 3.48
CA GLY A 177 3.95 -13.28 4.46
C GLY A 177 2.92 -14.31 4.04
N ARG A 178 2.51 -14.30 2.77
CA ARG A 178 1.60 -15.31 2.21
C ARG A 178 2.24 -16.68 2.10
N LEU A 179 3.46 -16.74 1.57
CA LEU A 179 4.19 -17.98 1.41
C LEU A 179 4.41 -18.67 2.77
N LEU A 180 4.97 -17.96 3.74
CA LEU A 180 5.22 -18.47 5.08
C LEU A 180 3.92 -18.88 5.77
N SER A 181 2.87 -18.06 5.67
CA SER A 181 1.56 -18.39 6.22
C SER A 181 1.01 -19.69 5.63
N GLY A 182 1.08 -19.86 4.31
CA GLY A 182 0.65 -21.10 3.65
C GLY A 182 1.43 -22.30 4.11
N VAL A 183 2.77 -22.23 4.11
CA VAL A 183 3.67 -23.32 4.48
C VAL A 183 3.48 -23.71 5.96
N PHE A 184 3.54 -22.75 6.88
CA PHE A 184 3.37 -23.07 8.31
C PHE A 184 1.96 -23.57 8.65
N THR A 185 0.94 -23.14 7.91
CA THR A 185 -0.43 -23.63 8.11
C THR A 185 -0.56 -25.09 7.64
N ASP A 186 0.11 -25.44 6.55
CA ASP A 186 0.07 -26.79 5.98
C ASP A 186 0.75 -27.81 6.90
N PHE A 187 1.93 -27.48 7.45
CA PHE A 187 2.73 -28.37 8.27
C PHE A 187 2.37 -28.34 9.77
N PHE A 188 1.77 -27.25 10.26
CA PHE A 188 1.47 -27.06 11.68
C PHE A 188 0.03 -26.56 11.87
N SER A 189 -0.17 -25.24 11.96
CA SER A 189 -1.47 -24.61 12.09
C SER A 189 -1.41 -23.13 11.68
N TRP A 190 -2.57 -22.56 11.39
CA TRP A 190 -2.66 -21.12 11.12
C TRP A 190 -2.25 -20.24 12.33
N ARG A 191 -2.44 -20.75 13.56
CA ARG A 191 -2.00 -20.05 14.77
C ARG A 191 -0.48 -19.98 14.85
N ILE A 192 0.21 -21.06 14.55
CA ILE A 192 1.69 -21.09 14.49
C ILE A 192 2.17 -20.19 13.35
N ALA A 193 1.52 -20.24 12.20
CA ALA A 193 1.86 -19.37 11.07
C ALA A 193 1.81 -17.87 11.45
N LEU A 194 0.72 -17.43 12.07
CA LEU A 194 0.58 -16.05 12.53
C LEU A 194 1.53 -15.71 13.68
N ALA A 195 1.83 -16.66 14.59
CA ALA A 195 2.80 -16.46 15.66
C ALA A 195 4.21 -16.22 15.09
N VAL A 196 4.65 -17.02 14.14
CA VAL A 196 5.97 -16.86 13.48
C VAL A 196 6.06 -15.51 12.78
N ILE A 197 5.04 -15.12 12.02
CA ILE A 197 5.00 -13.84 11.33
C ILE A 197 4.95 -12.68 12.33
N GLY A 198 4.16 -12.81 13.40
CA GLY A 198 4.08 -11.80 14.46
C GLY A 198 5.40 -11.63 15.22
N CYS A 199 6.10 -12.72 15.55
CA CYS A 199 7.43 -12.68 16.17
C CYS A 199 8.48 -12.03 15.26
N PHE A 200 8.46 -12.40 13.97
CA PHE A 200 9.34 -11.77 12.98
C PHE A 200 9.07 -10.26 12.86
N ALA A 201 7.81 -9.86 12.79
CA ALA A 201 7.42 -8.45 12.71
C ALA A 201 7.77 -7.68 13.98
N LEU A 202 7.63 -8.30 15.16
CA LEU A 202 8.03 -7.70 16.43
C LEU A 202 9.55 -7.51 16.49
N ALA A 203 10.32 -8.51 16.05
CA ALA A 203 11.79 -8.38 15.94
C ALA A 203 12.18 -7.25 14.97
N SER A 204 11.50 -7.16 13.82
CA SER A 204 11.66 -6.05 12.87
C SER A 204 11.31 -4.70 13.50
N ALA A 205 10.24 -4.62 14.30
CA ALA A 205 9.84 -3.40 15.00
C ALA A 205 10.88 -2.95 16.05
N LEU A 206 11.42 -3.89 16.80
CA LEU A 206 12.50 -3.62 17.76
C LEU A 206 13.79 -3.17 17.07
N MET A 207 14.15 -3.82 15.98
CA MET A 207 15.28 -3.41 15.13
C MET A 207 15.05 -2.01 14.56
N PHE A 208 13.88 -1.75 14.02
CA PHE A 208 13.48 -0.46 13.47
C PHE A 208 13.59 0.65 14.51
N TRP A 209 13.07 0.43 15.71
CA TRP A 209 13.16 1.38 16.82
C TRP A 209 14.61 1.75 17.18
N LYS A 210 15.50 0.74 17.24
CA LYS A 210 16.92 0.95 17.61
C LYS A 210 17.74 1.57 16.49
N ILE A 211 17.47 1.21 15.24
CA ILE A 211 18.33 1.55 14.09
C ILE A 211 17.90 2.84 13.40
N LEU A 212 16.58 3.13 13.34
CA LEU A 212 16.10 4.33 12.64
C LEU A 212 16.55 5.59 13.41
N PRO A 213 17.29 6.52 12.79
CA PRO A 213 17.62 7.80 13.41
C PRO A 213 16.37 8.64 13.69
N GLU A 214 16.46 9.54 14.66
CA GLU A 214 15.43 10.57 14.85
C GLU A 214 15.38 11.49 13.62
N SER A 215 14.18 11.98 13.29
CA SER A 215 13.99 12.93 12.19
C SER A 215 14.61 14.29 12.58
N ARG A 216 15.60 14.75 11.79
CA ARG A 216 16.29 16.03 12.01
C ARG A 216 15.56 17.20 11.37
N HIS A 217 14.83 16.93 10.29
CA HIS A 217 14.10 17.95 9.54
C HIS A 217 12.63 18.04 9.94
N PHE A 218 12.22 17.29 10.95
CA PHE A 218 10.87 17.34 11.48
C PHE A 218 10.58 18.70 12.11
N ARG A 219 9.52 19.34 11.64
CA ARG A 219 8.96 20.56 12.23
C ARG A 219 7.51 20.28 12.62
N PRO A 220 7.18 20.32 13.93
CA PRO A 220 5.82 20.13 14.38
C PRO A 220 4.88 21.12 13.68
N THR A 221 3.83 20.60 13.11
CA THR A 221 2.81 21.42 12.45
C THR A 221 1.47 21.19 13.12
N SER A 222 0.73 22.26 13.41
CA SER A 222 -0.59 22.15 14.02
C SER A 222 -1.59 21.54 13.03
N LEU A 223 -2.39 20.60 13.52
CA LEU A 223 -3.52 20.04 12.79
C LEU A 223 -4.54 21.15 12.49
N ARG A 224 -4.77 21.42 11.22
CA ARG A 224 -5.81 22.37 10.77
C ARG A 224 -6.88 21.63 9.97
N PRO A 225 -7.92 21.08 10.61
CA PRO A 225 -8.96 20.27 9.95
C PRO A 225 -9.63 21.02 8.78
N LYS A 226 -9.81 22.34 8.92
CA LYS A 226 -10.39 23.20 7.88
C LYS A 226 -9.55 23.17 6.58
N THR A 227 -8.24 23.23 6.69
CA THR A 227 -7.33 23.17 5.53
C THR A 227 -7.38 21.81 4.84
N LEU A 228 -7.42 20.72 5.64
CA LEU A 228 -7.56 19.36 5.10
C LEU A 228 -8.87 19.19 4.33
N PHE A 229 -9.98 19.71 4.86
CA PHE A 229 -11.27 19.66 4.20
C PHE A 229 -11.32 20.48 2.90
N ILE A 230 -10.72 21.67 2.91
CA ILE A 230 -10.64 22.53 1.70
C ILE A 230 -9.85 21.82 0.60
N ASN A 231 -8.68 21.23 0.93
CA ASN A 231 -7.87 20.51 -0.02
C ASN A 231 -8.58 19.24 -0.54
N PHE A 232 -9.29 18.52 0.32
CA PHE A 232 -10.13 17.37 -0.06
C PHE A 232 -11.15 17.79 -1.12
N ARG A 233 -11.90 18.86 -0.87
CA ARG A 233 -12.89 19.39 -1.83
C ARG A 233 -12.24 19.82 -3.15
N LEU A 234 -11.03 20.40 -3.09
CA LEU A 234 -10.27 20.80 -4.28
C LEU A 234 -9.89 19.58 -5.14
N HIS A 235 -9.38 18.52 -4.52
CA HIS A 235 -9.00 17.31 -5.22
C HIS A 235 -10.20 16.58 -5.83
N TRP A 236 -11.34 16.58 -5.13
CA TRP A 236 -12.57 15.95 -5.62
C TRP A 236 -13.20 16.71 -6.80
N ARG A 237 -12.96 18.03 -6.90
CA ARG A 237 -13.41 18.85 -8.02
C ARG A 237 -12.49 18.79 -9.25
N ASP A 238 -11.30 18.24 -9.13
CA ASP A 238 -10.42 18.07 -10.28
C ASP A 238 -11.00 17.01 -11.25
N LYS A 239 -10.87 17.30 -12.56
CA LYS A 239 -11.46 16.43 -13.60
C LYS A 239 -10.73 15.08 -13.76
N GLY A 240 -9.49 14.94 -13.25
CA GLY A 240 -8.65 13.75 -13.42
C GLY A 240 -8.42 12.96 -12.14
N LEU A 241 -8.21 13.65 -10.99
CA LEU A 241 -7.88 13.00 -9.72
C LEU A 241 -8.94 11.97 -9.26
N PRO A 242 -10.26 12.28 -9.24
CA PRO A 242 -11.26 11.29 -8.85
C PRO A 242 -11.27 10.04 -9.75
N ARG A 243 -10.97 10.19 -11.03
CA ARG A 243 -10.85 9.05 -11.95
C ARG A 243 -9.64 8.21 -11.65
N LEU A 244 -8.50 8.81 -11.28
CA LEU A 244 -7.32 8.08 -10.82
C LEU A 244 -7.58 7.37 -9.49
N PHE A 245 -8.32 8.00 -8.57
CA PHE A 245 -8.74 7.36 -7.32
C PHE A 245 -9.62 6.15 -7.59
N LEU A 246 -10.61 6.29 -8.50
CA LEU A 246 -11.46 5.19 -8.91
C LEU A 246 -10.67 4.08 -9.64
N THR A 247 -9.69 4.45 -10.46
CA THR A 247 -8.80 3.45 -11.09
C THR A 247 -8.04 2.66 -10.03
N GLY A 248 -7.47 3.32 -9.02
CA GLY A 248 -6.81 2.63 -7.90
C GLY A 248 -7.74 1.67 -7.16
N PHE A 249 -8.97 2.11 -6.87
CA PHE A 249 -10.02 1.28 -6.28
C PHE A 249 -10.31 0.02 -7.11
N LEU A 250 -10.54 0.18 -8.40
CA LEU A 250 -10.91 -0.92 -9.30
C LEU A 250 -9.75 -1.90 -9.51
N LEU A 251 -8.54 -1.40 -9.70
CA LEU A 251 -7.35 -2.26 -9.89
C LEU A 251 -7.05 -3.09 -8.64
N MET A 252 -7.01 -2.44 -7.47
CA MET A 252 -6.71 -3.15 -6.22
C MET A 252 -7.85 -4.04 -5.77
N GLY A 253 -9.08 -3.61 -5.97
CA GLY A 253 -10.27 -4.43 -5.73
C GLY A 253 -10.23 -5.72 -6.55
N SER A 254 -9.94 -5.62 -7.85
CA SER A 254 -9.77 -6.77 -8.74
C SER A 254 -8.65 -7.70 -8.28
N PHE A 255 -7.50 -7.11 -7.93
CA PHE A 255 -6.32 -7.85 -7.53
C PHE A 255 -6.54 -8.66 -6.25
N VAL A 256 -7.06 -8.02 -5.21
CA VAL A 256 -7.32 -8.70 -3.94
C VAL A 256 -8.42 -9.73 -4.06
N THR A 257 -9.47 -9.46 -4.84
CA THR A 257 -10.56 -10.41 -5.07
C THR A 257 -10.04 -11.70 -5.70
N LEU A 258 -9.19 -11.62 -6.73
CA LEU A 258 -8.60 -12.83 -7.33
C LEU A 258 -7.84 -13.66 -6.28
N PHE A 259 -6.94 -13.01 -5.54
CA PHE A 259 -6.10 -13.72 -4.55
C PHE A 259 -6.88 -14.21 -3.32
N ASN A 260 -8.01 -13.58 -2.96
CA ASN A 260 -8.86 -14.05 -1.87
C ASN A 260 -9.55 -15.37 -2.21
N TYR A 261 -9.95 -15.58 -3.46
CA TYR A 261 -10.81 -16.71 -3.82
C TYR A 261 -10.12 -17.78 -4.65
N ILE A 262 -8.95 -17.52 -5.24
CA ILE A 262 -8.21 -18.53 -5.99
C ILE A 262 -7.80 -19.73 -5.12
N GLY A 263 -7.49 -19.50 -3.84
CA GLY A 263 -7.19 -20.55 -2.89
C GLY A 263 -8.37 -21.51 -2.69
N TYR A 264 -9.57 -20.97 -2.49
CA TYR A 264 -10.78 -21.81 -2.40
C TYR A 264 -10.97 -22.69 -3.64
N ARG A 265 -10.76 -22.12 -4.84
CA ARG A 265 -10.88 -22.87 -6.08
C ARG A 265 -9.86 -24.01 -6.16
N LEU A 266 -8.58 -23.72 -5.89
CA LEU A 266 -7.49 -24.68 -6.12
C LEU A 266 -7.37 -25.74 -5.05
N MET A 267 -7.92 -25.49 -3.85
CA MET A 267 -8.00 -26.50 -2.78
C MET A 267 -9.14 -27.50 -3.00
N LEU A 268 -10.11 -27.17 -3.85
CA LEU A 268 -11.22 -28.06 -4.22
C LEU A 268 -10.85 -28.96 -5.41
N SER A 269 -11.76 -29.95 -5.69
CA SER A 269 -11.68 -30.79 -6.89
C SER A 269 -11.65 -29.90 -8.16
N PRO A 270 -10.89 -30.30 -9.21
CA PRO A 270 -10.07 -31.50 -9.35
C PRO A 270 -8.63 -31.38 -8.83
N TRP A 271 -8.17 -30.21 -8.38
CA TRP A 271 -6.74 -29.97 -8.13
C TRP A 271 -6.27 -30.39 -6.73
N HIS A 272 -7.09 -30.16 -5.70
CA HIS A 272 -6.77 -30.48 -4.30
C HIS A 272 -5.37 -30.00 -3.86
N LEU A 273 -4.98 -28.76 -4.23
CA LEU A 273 -3.68 -28.22 -3.86
C LEU A 273 -3.59 -28.02 -2.35
N SER A 274 -2.40 -28.25 -1.81
CA SER A 274 -2.11 -28.01 -0.41
C SER A 274 -2.07 -26.50 -0.09
N GLN A 275 -2.18 -26.17 1.18
CA GLN A 275 -2.12 -24.79 1.67
C GLN A 275 -0.76 -24.15 1.35
N ALA A 276 0.33 -24.91 1.39
CA ALA A 276 1.66 -24.45 0.99
C ALA A 276 1.72 -24.05 -0.48
N LEU A 277 1.11 -24.84 -1.37
CA LEU A 277 1.07 -24.54 -2.80
C LEU A 277 0.20 -23.31 -3.09
N VAL A 278 -0.89 -23.12 -2.36
CA VAL A 278 -1.71 -21.89 -2.44
C VAL A 278 -0.89 -20.66 -2.00
N GLY A 279 -0.13 -20.77 -0.93
CA GLY A 279 0.80 -19.72 -0.50
C GLY A 279 1.87 -19.40 -1.55
N LEU A 280 2.39 -20.45 -2.24
CA LEU A 280 3.39 -20.30 -3.30
C LEU A 280 2.88 -19.50 -4.51
N LEU A 281 1.58 -19.44 -4.76
CA LEU A 281 1.00 -18.63 -5.83
C LEU A 281 1.36 -17.13 -5.70
N SER A 282 1.68 -16.68 -4.49
CA SER A 282 2.15 -15.30 -4.25
C SER A 282 3.49 -14.97 -4.92
N VAL A 283 4.24 -15.97 -5.39
CA VAL A 283 5.45 -15.76 -6.23
C VAL A 283 5.10 -14.98 -7.51
N ALA A 284 3.85 -15.04 -7.98
CA ALA A 284 3.37 -14.20 -9.07
C ALA A 284 3.63 -12.68 -8.84
N TYR A 285 3.77 -12.23 -7.60
CA TYR A 285 4.08 -10.84 -7.25
C TYR A 285 5.47 -10.40 -7.74
N LEU A 286 6.40 -11.34 -7.93
CA LEU A 286 7.73 -11.04 -8.50
C LEU A 286 7.64 -10.45 -9.91
N THR A 287 6.59 -10.74 -10.66
CA THR A 287 6.37 -10.11 -11.96
C THR A 287 6.27 -8.58 -11.87
N GLY A 288 5.82 -8.07 -10.72
CA GLY A 288 5.75 -6.64 -10.44
C GLY A 288 7.11 -5.94 -10.42
N THR A 289 8.16 -6.65 -9.96
CA THR A 289 9.51 -6.09 -9.92
C THR A 289 10.06 -5.78 -11.32
N TRP A 290 9.58 -6.50 -12.32
CA TRP A 290 9.93 -6.31 -13.72
C TRP A 290 8.93 -5.44 -14.47
N SER A 291 7.63 -5.64 -14.28
CA SER A 291 6.59 -4.96 -15.05
C SER A 291 6.46 -3.48 -14.70
N SER A 292 6.59 -3.11 -13.40
CA SER A 292 6.47 -1.73 -12.95
C SER A 292 7.54 -0.80 -13.52
N PRO A 293 8.86 -1.11 -13.48
CA PRO A 293 9.88 -0.27 -14.10
C PRO A 293 9.70 -0.16 -15.61
N LYS A 294 9.34 -1.26 -16.30
CA LYS A 294 9.07 -1.23 -17.74
C LYS A 294 7.89 -0.34 -18.08
N ALA A 295 6.79 -0.45 -17.33
CA ALA A 295 5.64 0.45 -17.50
C ALA A 295 6.04 1.91 -17.32
N GLY A 296 6.84 2.21 -16.28
CA GLY A 296 7.40 3.56 -16.06
C GLY A 296 8.19 4.08 -17.27
N ALA A 297 9.09 3.28 -17.79
CA ALA A 297 9.88 3.64 -18.99
C ALA A 297 9.00 3.83 -20.24
N MET A 298 7.98 2.99 -20.43
CA MET A 298 7.05 3.10 -21.55
C MET A 298 6.24 4.41 -21.51
N THR A 299 5.97 4.96 -20.31
CA THR A 299 5.20 6.22 -20.19
C THR A 299 5.90 7.42 -20.82
N ALA A 300 7.23 7.41 -20.87
CA ALA A 300 8.01 8.47 -21.53
C ALA A 300 7.78 8.49 -23.05
N ARG A 301 7.57 7.31 -23.66
CA ARG A 301 7.39 7.18 -25.12
C ARG A 301 5.94 7.25 -25.56
N TYR A 302 5.05 6.58 -24.82
CA TYR A 302 3.65 6.38 -25.23
C TYR A 302 2.65 7.20 -24.40
N GLY A 303 3.13 7.85 -23.35
CA GLY A 303 2.25 8.56 -22.40
C GLY A 303 1.61 7.64 -21.36
N ARG A 304 1.15 8.24 -20.25
CA ARG A 304 0.61 7.49 -19.10
C ARG A 304 -0.72 6.78 -19.42
N GLY A 305 -1.62 7.44 -20.16
CA GLY A 305 -2.94 6.89 -20.49
C GLY A 305 -2.88 5.57 -21.27
N PRO A 306 -2.25 5.52 -22.46
CA PRO A 306 -2.13 4.29 -23.24
C PRO A 306 -1.41 3.17 -22.51
N VAL A 307 -0.33 3.47 -21.76
CA VAL A 307 0.41 2.45 -21.00
C VAL A 307 -0.45 1.86 -19.89
N MET A 308 -1.20 2.68 -19.16
CA MET A 308 -2.12 2.21 -18.14
C MET A 308 -3.22 1.30 -18.72
N LEU A 309 -3.82 1.71 -19.84
CA LEU A 309 -4.84 0.92 -20.55
C LEU A 309 -4.28 -0.41 -21.04
N PHE A 310 -3.08 -0.41 -21.64
CA PHE A 310 -2.42 -1.62 -22.09
C PHE A 310 -2.24 -2.64 -20.95
N PHE A 311 -1.68 -2.22 -19.82
CA PHE A 311 -1.45 -3.13 -18.70
C PHE A 311 -2.74 -3.54 -17.99
N THR A 312 -3.77 -2.70 -17.96
CA THR A 312 -5.11 -3.11 -17.50
C THR A 312 -5.71 -4.18 -18.42
N SER A 313 -5.49 -4.09 -19.74
CA SER A 313 -5.89 -5.15 -20.69
C SER A 313 -5.10 -6.43 -20.50
N VAL A 314 -3.78 -6.35 -20.21
CA VAL A 314 -2.97 -7.52 -19.84
C VAL A 314 -3.53 -8.20 -18.58
N MET A 315 -3.95 -7.42 -17.59
CA MET A 315 -4.61 -7.92 -16.39
C MET A 315 -5.90 -8.65 -16.72
N LEU A 316 -6.74 -8.11 -17.63
CA LEU A 316 -7.96 -8.76 -18.07
C LEU A 316 -7.68 -10.08 -18.81
N ILE A 317 -6.68 -10.12 -19.70
CA ILE A 317 -6.25 -11.35 -20.36
C ILE A 317 -5.79 -12.39 -19.34
N GLY A 318 -4.99 -11.98 -18.36
CA GLY A 318 -4.56 -12.84 -17.25
C GLY A 318 -5.74 -13.44 -16.50
N LEU A 319 -6.77 -12.64 -16.20
CA LEU A 319 -8.01 -13.13 -15.58
C LEU A 319 -8.69 -14.20 -16.43
N LEU A 320 -8.84 -13.95 -17.73
CA LEU A 320 -9.51 -14.90 -18.64
C LEU A 320 -8.79 -16.25 -18.69
N LEU A 321 -7.45 -16.27 -18.63
CA LEU A 321 -6.68 -17.51 -18.55
C LEU A 321 -6.97 -18.29 -17.26
N THR A 322 -7.29 -17.62 -16.16
CA THR A 322 -7.64 -18.31 -14.92
C THR A 322 -9.00 -19.02 -14.99
N LEU A 323 -9.84 -18.76 -15.98
CA LEU A 323 -11.14 -19.44 -16.13
C LEU A 323 -11.00 -20.87 -16.67
N PHE A 324 -9.90 -21.19 -17.31
CA PHE A 324 -9.64 -22.55 -17.81
C PHE A 324 -9.36 -23.54 -16.65
N SER A 325 -9.48 -24.84 -16.96
CA SER A 325 -9.25 -25.91 -15.99
C SER A 325 -7.79 -26.38 -15.90
N SER A 326 -6.92 -25.95 -16.81
CA SER A 326 -5.51 -26.28 -16.79
C SER A 326 -4.75 -25.48 -15.74
N LEU A 327 -4.04 -26.13 -14.82
CA LEU A 327 -3.19 -25.47 -13.82
C LEU A 327 -2.14 -24.55 -14.45
N TRP A 328 -1.59 -24.94 -15.60
CA TRP A 328 -0.60 -24.14 -16.31
C TRP A 328 -1.20 -22.83 -16.82
N LEU A 329 -2.43 -22.87 -17.35
CA LEU A 329 -3.13 -21.67 -17.80
C LEU A 329 -3.55 -20.79 -16.62
N ILE A 330 -3.98 -21.38 -15.51
CA ILE A 330 -4.32 -20.66 -14.29
C ILE A 330 -3.07 -19.92 -13.78
N PHE A 331 -1.93 -20.63 -13.66
CA PHE A 331 -0.70 -20.05 -13.18
C PHE A 331 -0.16 -18.96 -14.12
N ALA A 332 -0.14 -19.20 -15.42
CA ALA A 332 0.22 -18.21 -16.43
C ALA A 332 -0.70 -16.97 -16.36
N GLY A 333 -2.01 -17.22 -16.19
CA GLY A 333 -3.00 -16.16 -15.98
C GLY A 333 -2.70 -15.31 -14.75
N MET A 334 -2.34 -15.93 -13.63
CA MET A 334 -1.96 -15.22 -12.40
C MET A 334 -0.69 -14.39 -12.57
N LEU A 335 0.32 -14.90 -13.30
CA LEU A 335 1.53 -14.14 -13.63
C LEU A 335 1.21 -12.89 -14.46
N LEU A 336 0.41 -13.05 -15.53
CA LEU A 336 -0.02 -11.94 -16.38
C LEU A 336 -0.89 -10.94 -15.62
N PHE A 337 -1.83 -11.44 -14.81
CA PHE A 337 -2.71 -10.62 -13.99
C PHE A 337 -1.92 -9.76 -13.02
N SER A 338 -0.94 -10.36 -12.32
CA SER A 338 -0.08 -9.65 -11.39
C SER A 338 0.82 -8.64 -12.09
N ALA A 339 1.44 -9.02 -13.21
CA ALA A 339 2.26 -8.11 -14.02
C ALA A 339 1.45 -6.90 -14.50
N GLY A 340 0.24 -7.15 -15.01
CA GLY A 340 -0.70 -6.10 -15.43
C GLY A 340 -1.08 -5.17 -14.29
N PHE A 341 -1.43 -5.73 -13.13
CA PHE A 341 -1.78 -4.96 -11.94
C PHE A 341 -0.65 -4.04 -11.49
N PHE A 342 0.54 -4.58 -11.23
CA PHE A 342 1.65 -3.78 -10.71
C PHE A 342 2.08 -2.68 -11.68
N ALA A 343 2.06 -2.96 -12.97
CA ALA A 343 2.36 -1.97 -14.01
C ALA A 343 1.30 -0.87 -14.10
N ALA A 344 0.01 -1.23 -14.18
CA ALA A 344 -1.08 -0.26 -14.26
C ALA A 344 -1.17 0.61 -13.00
N HIS A 345 -1.03 0.00 -11.81
CA HIS A 345 -1.01 0.71 -10.53
C HIS A 345 0.18 1.67 -10.43
N SER A 346 1.37 1.24 -10.84
CA SER A 346 2.58 2.09 -10.86
C SER A 346 2.37 3.34 -11.72
N VAL A 347 1.79 3.17 -12.91
CA VAL A 347 1.48 4.30 -13.80
C VAL A 347 0.42 5.22 -13.18
N ALA A 348 -0.68 4.65 -12.66
CA ALA A 348 -1.77 5.43 -12.05
C ALA A 348 -1.27 6.25 -10.84
N SER A 349 -0.53 5.63 -9.93
CA SER A 349 0.02 6.29 -8.74
C SER A 349 1.03 7.40 -9.09
N SER A 350 1.89 7.16 -10.08
CA SER A 350 2.85 8.16 -10.58
C SER A 350 2.19 9.38 -11.24
N TRP A 351 0.94 9.25 -11.63
CA TRP A 351 0.18 10.35 -12.27
C TRP A 351 -0.41 11.33 -11.26
N ILE A 352 -0.59 10.91 -10.00
CA ILE A 352 -1.21 11.71 -8.94
C ILE A 352 -0.43 13.00 -8.67
N GLY A 353 0.87 12.90 -8.39
CA GLY A 353 1.73 14.02 -8.02
C GLY A 353 1.78 15.14 -9.07
N PRO A 354 2.07 14.85 -10.35
CA PRO A 354 2.02 15.83 -11.42
C PRO A 354 0.64 16.44 -11.67
N ARG A 355 -0.45 15.69 -11.41
CA ARG A 355 -1.81 16.18 -11.56
C ARG A 355 -2.25 17.07 -10.41
N ALA A 356 -1.85 16.76 -9.20
CA ALA A 356 -2.21 17.53 -8.01
C ALA A 356 -1.43 18.86 -7.98
N ARG A 357 -2.12 19.96 -8.25
CA ARG A 357 -1.53 21.33 -8.26
C ARG A 357 -1.14 21.81 -6.86
N ARG A 358 -1.87 21.37 -5.82
CA ARG A 358 -1.65 21.72 -4.40
C ARG A 358 -1.79 20.48 -3.54
N ALA A 359 -1.23 20.49 -2.35
CA ALA A 359 -1.35 19.43 -1.35
C ALA A 359 -1.13 18.00 -1.94
N LYS A 360 -0.03 17.81 -2.69
CA LYS A 360 0.30 16.57 -3.41
C LYS A 360 0.29 15.34 -2.49
N GLY A 361 0.78 15.48 -1.27
CA GLY A 361 0.75 14.42 -0.26
C GLY A 361 -0.67 13.97 0.07
N GLN A 362 -1.60 14.92 0.25
CA GLN A 362 -3.00 14.58 0.52
C GLN A 362 -3.67 13.91 -0.69
N ALA A 363 -3.35 14.32 -1.92
CA ALA A 363 -3.84 13.65 -3.12
C ALA A 363 -3.34 12.20 -3.20
N SER A 364 -2.08 11.94 -2.85
CA SER A 364 -1.52 10.59 -2.76
C SER A 364 -2.19 9.76 -1.67
N SER A 365 -2.45 10.35 -0.51
CA SER A 365 -3.19 9.68 0.58
C SER A 365 -4.61 9.31 0.16
N LEU A 366 -5.32 10.19 -0.58
CA LEU A 366 -6.65 9.90 -1.12
C LEU A 366 -6.64 8.78 -2.17
N TYR A 367 -5.59 8.72 -2.99
CA TYR A 367 -5.40 7.61 -3.91
C TYR A 367 -5.21 6.28 -3.16
N LEU A 368 -4.33 6.25 -2.16
CA LEU A 368 -4.11 5.06 -1.34
C LEU A 368 -5.34 4.70 -0.51
N PHE A 369 -6.07 5.68 0.00
CA PHE A 369 -7.37 5.45 0.65
C PHE A 369 -8.33 4.71 -0.28
N SER A 370 -8.52 5.21 -1.50
CA SER A 370 -9.39 4.58 -2.50
C SER A 370 -8.90 3.19 -2.90
N TYR A 371 -7.59 3.02 -3.06
CA TYR A 371 -6.92 1.76 -3.36
C TYR A 371 -7.21 0.69 -2.30
N TYR A 372 -7.00 0.99 -1.02
CA TYR A 372 -7.27 0.04 0.06
C TYR A 372 -8.76 -0.15 0.33
N LEU A 373 -9.58 0.87 0.09
CA LEU A 373 -11.04 0.76 0.14
C LEU A 373 -11.56 -0.20 -0.94
N GLY A 374 -10.97 -0.16 -2.14
CA GLY A 374 -11.23 -1.13 -3.20
C GLY A 374 -10.89 -2.56 -2.78
N SER A 375 -9.73 -2.77 -2.17
CA SER A 375 -9.33 -4.04 -1.57
C SER A 375 -10.36 -4.54 -0.55
N SER A 376 -10.82 -3.66 0.34
CA SER A 376 -11.76 -4.01 1.41
C SER A 376 -13.14 -4.37 0.85
N ILE A 377 -13.73 -3.49 0.05
CA ILE A 377 -15.10 -3.66 -0.43
C ILE A 377 -15.18 -4.79 -1.47
N ALA A 378 -14.37 -4.73 -2.52
CA ALA A 378 -14.44 -5.72 -3.59
C ALA A 378 -13.95 -7.09 -3.12
N GLY A 379 -12.93 -7.14 -2.24
CA GLY A 379 -12.44 -8.37 -1.65
C GLY A 379 -13.54 -9.14 -0.90
N THR A 380 -14.42 -8.44 -0.17
CA THR A 380 -15.56 -9.06 0.51
C THR A 380 -16.69 -9.39 -0.46
N LEU A 381 -17.06 -8.46 -1.35
CA LEU A 381 -18.14 -8.68 -2.32
C LEU A 381 -17.86 -9.86 -3.26
N GLY A 382 -16.59 -10.12 -3.60
CA GLY A 382 -16.20 -11.29 -4.37
C GLY A 382 -16.72 -12.61 -3.78
N GLY A 383 -16.87 -12.69 -2.45
CA GLY A 383 -17.42 -13.86 -1.77
C GLY A 383 -18.91 -14.12 -2.03
N VAL A 384 -19.68 -13.08 -2.31
CA VAL A 384 -21.09 -13.21 -2.71
C VAL A 384 -21.16 -13.89 -4.09
N PHE A 385 -20.30 -13.45 -5.02
CA PHE A 385 -20.21 -14.05 -6.36
C PHE A 385 -19.63 -15.46 -6.31
N TRP A 386 -18.67 -15.72 -5.42
CA TRP A 386 -18.16 -17.06 -5.18
C TRP A 386 -19.26 -18.02 -4.71
N HIS A 387 -20.07 -17.58 -3.75
CA HIS A 387 -21.15 -18.41 -3.19
C HIS A 387 -22.21 -18.76 -4.25
N SER A 388 -22.57 -17.80 -5.10
CA SER A 388 -23.66 -17.96 -6.06
C SER A 388 -23.23 -18.67 -7.36
N TYR A 389 -22.01 -18.43 -7.85
CA TYR A 389 -21.57 -18.84 -9.17
C TYR A 389 -20.14 -19.41 -9.21
N GLY A 390 -19.54 -19.68 -8.06
CA GLY A 390 -18.16 -20.18 -7.95
C GLY A 390 -17.15 -19.26 -8.61
N TRP A 391 -16.10 -19.85 -9.21
CA TRP A 391 -15.02 -19.09 -9.83
C TRP A 391 -15.48 -18.24 -11.04
N ASN A 392 -16.46 -18.72 -11.80
CA ASN A 392 -17.00 -17.96 -12.93
C ASN A 392 -17.68 -16.66 -12.45
N GLY A 393 -18.36 -16.69 -11.31
CA GLY A 393 -18.93 -15.50 -10.69
C GLY A 393 -17.88 -14.51 -10.26
N VAL A 394 -16.84 -14.98 -9.58
CA VAL A 394 -15.69 -14.14 -9.18
C VAL A 394 -14.99 -13.56 -10.40
N GLY A 395 -14.73 -14.37 -11.42
CA GLY A 395 -14.14 -13.92 -12.69
C GLY A 395 -14.99 -12.87 -13.40
N GLY A 396 -16.30 -13.06 -13.45
CA GLY A 396 -17.24 -12.09 -14.02
C GLY A 396 -17.25 -10.77 -13.27
N PHE A 397 -17.23 -10.79 -11.92
CA PHE A 397 -17.15 -9.62 -11.08
C PHE A 397 -15.84 -8.84 -11.29
N ILE A 398 -14.69 -9.55 -11.33
CA ILE A 398 -13.40 -8.94 -11.62
C ILE A 398 -13.36 -8.36 -13.03
N ALA A 399 -13.88 -9.08 -14.03
CA ALA A 399 -13.95 -8.60 -15.42
C ALA A 399 -14.74 -7.30 -15.51
N LEU A 400 -15.89 -7.20 -14.82
CA LEU A 400 -16.69 -5.97 -14.75
C LEU A 400 -15.89 -4.80 -14.18
N MET A 401 -15.15 -5.02 -13.10
CA MET A 401 -14.30 -3.97 -12.50
C MET A 401 -13.17 -3.55 -13.45
N LEU A 402 -12.54 -4.50 -14.15
CA LEU A 402 -11.46 -4.18 -15.11
C LEU A 402 -11.99 -3.46 -16.35
N CYS A 403 -13.17 -3.84 -16.86
CA CYS A 403 -13.84 -3.11 -17.93
C CYS A 403 -14.17 -1.67 -17.51
N ALA A 404 -14.67 -1.49 -16.26
CA ALA A 404 -14.89 -0.16 -15.71
C ALA A 404 -13.57 0.64 -15.60
N ALA A 405 -12.47 0.00 -15.18
CA ALA A 405 -11.14 0.63 -15.13
C ALA A 405 -10.64 1.06 -16.52
N LEU A 406 -10.88 0.24 -17.55
CA LEU A 406 -10.56 0.58 -18.94
C LEU A 406 -11.38 1.77 -19.44
N LEU A 407 -12.68 1.84 -19.14
CA LEU A 407 -13.55 2.96 -19.50
C LEU A 407 -13.12 4.26 -18.82
N VAL A 408 -12.84 4.19 -17.51
CA VAL A 408 -12.36 5.33 -16.72
C VAL A 408 -10.99 5.80 -17.23
N GLY A 409 -10.06 4.88 -17.48
CA GLY A 409 -8.74 5.17 -18.04
C GLY A 409 -8.82 5.78 -19.47
N GLY A 410 -9.71 5.26 -20.31
CA GLY A 410 -9.97 5.82 -21.64
C GLY A 410 -10.53 7.24 -21.60
N SER A 411 -11.40 7.52 -20.63
CA SER A 411 -11.93 8.87 -20.41
C SER A 411 -10.85 9.88 -19.93
N LEU A 412 -9.89 9.38 -19.12
CA LEU A 412 -8.71 10.16 -18.70
C LEU A 412 -7.83 10.51 -19.90
N HIS A 413 -7.54 9.52 -20.74
CA HIS A 413 -6.70 9.73 -21.92
C HIS A 413 -7.27 10.76 -22.90
N LYS A 414 -8.58 10.71 -23.18
CA LYS A 414 -9.25 11.64 -24.09
C LYS A 414 -9.32 13.09 -23.57
N ARG A 415 -9.37 13.31 -22.26
CA ARG A 415 -9.55 14.64 -21.65
C ARG A 415 -8.22 15.33 -21.27
N LEU A 416 -7.11 14.61 -21.31
CA LEU A 416 -5.81 15.13 -20.91
C LEU A 416 -4.82 15.22 -22.10
N ARG A 417 -5.32 14.92 -23.31
CA ARG A 417 -4.76 15.38 -24.58
C ARG A 417 -5.23 16.81 -24.84
#